data_32a7875712c8014144c572eacaa3b1fd
#
_entry.id   32a7875712c8014144c572eacaa3b1fd
#
_cell.length_a   1.000
_cell.length_b   1.000
_cell.length_c   1.000
_cell.angle_alpha   90.00
_cell.angle_beta   90.00
_cell.angle_gamma   90.00
#
_symmetry.space_group_name_H-M   'P 1'
#
loop_
_entity.id
_entity.type
_entity.pdbx_description
1 polymer ?
#
loop_
_entity_poly.entity_id
_entity_poly.type
_entity_poly.pdbx_seq_one_letter_code
_entity_poly.pdbx_strand_id
1 'polypeptide(L)'
;MSKAVPSAEGLPGGAGFLAPLAERARRGDVLVDRRDGRGSPPMPTDGGRRSAVLIHVAGTDLAGARLVLEERGHRLRSQPGQFSLPGGKRDPGDRDDVHTALREAEEETGLDPADAHVLGAFAPIPMPWRGQLVIPVLSWSAEAPPLGVQDPIEVERLVWAPLTGSDSLDDAALRRRGRLNGHDVGPVFELPEDAFVWGFTAMILEQVLAGLGLDPVPADAPTREIPPERRR
;
A
#
# COMPACT_ATOMS: atom_id res chain seq x y z
N MET A 1 21.83 17.62 -13.87
CA MET A 1 21.87 16.33 -14.58
C MET A 1 20.42 15.87 -14.73
N SER A 2 19.89 15.89 -15.96
CA SER A 2 18.53 15.46 -16.27
C SER A 2 18.43 13.96 -15.96
N LYS A 3 17.56 13.57 -15.01
CA LYS A 3 17.22 12.16 -14.78
C LYS A 3 16.46 11.69 -16.03
N ALA A 4 16.99 10.66 -16.69
CA ALA A 4 16.29 10.02 -17.79
C ALA A 4 14.88 9.60 -17.34
N VAL A 5 13.87 9.98 -18.12
CA VAL A 5 12.49 9.52 -17.90
C VAL A 5 12.47 8.01 -18.17
N PRO A 6 12.01 7.16 -17.24
CA PRO A 6 11.92 5.72 -17.46
C PRO A 6 11.05 5.39 -18.67
N SER A 7 11.44 4.35 -19.42
CA SER A 7 10.73 3.93 -20.62
C SER A 7 9.34 3.35 -20.26
N ALA A 8 8.32 3.82 -20.96
CA ALA A 8 6.95 3.28 -20.85
C ALA A 8 6.76 1.99 -21.69
N GLU A 9 7.84 1.43 -22.27
CA GLU A 9 7.77 0.23 -23.09
C GLU A 9 7.17 -0.95 -22.34
N GLY A 10 6.16 -1.57 -22.92
CA GLY A 10 5.49 -2.74 -22.37
C GLY A 10 4.47 -2.44 -21.26
N LEU A 11 4.10 -1.17 -21.00
CA LEU A 11 2.96 -0.83 -20.16
C LEU A 11 1.67 -0.73 -20.96
N PRO A 12 0.50 -1.07 -20.36
CA PRO A 12 -0.80 -0.82 -20.96
C PRO A 12 -0.99 0.67 -21.29
N GLY A 13 -1.76 0.96 -22.34
CA GLY A 13 -2.10 2.35 -22.69
C GLY A 13 -2.79 3.05 -21.51
N GLY A 14 -2.28 4.22 -21.11
CA GLY A 14 -2.75 4.95 -19.93
C GLY A 14 -1.95 4.71 -18.64
N ALA A 15 -1.20 3.60 -18.53
CA ALA A 15 -0.37 3.32 -17.35
C ALA A 15 1.00 4.05 -17.34
N GLY A 16 1.27 4.90 -18.33
CA GLY A 16 2.59 5.53 -18.52
C GLY A 16 3.10 6.34 -17.32
N PHE A 17 2.21 6.96 -16.54
CA PHE A 17 2.56 7.70 -15.33
C PHE A 17 3.12 6.81 -14.21
N LEU A 18 2.81 5.49 -14.25
CA LEU A 18 3.34 4.49 -13.33
C LEU A 18 4.70 3.91 -13.76
N ALA A 19 5.26 4.31 -14.92
CA ALA A 19 6.48 3.72 -15.47
C ALA A 19 7.64 3.64 -14.46
N PRO A 20 7.98 4.70 -13.68
CA PRO A 20 9.08 4.62 -12.73
C PRO A 20 8.85 3.57 -11.65
N LEU A 21 7.61 3.45 -11.19
CA LEU A 21 7.23 2.51 -10.13
C LEU A 21 7.16 1.08 -10.66
N ALA A 22 6.59 0.89 -11.87
CA ALA A 22 6.49 -0.39 -12.55
C ALA A 22 7.87 -0.97 -12.89
N GLU A 23 8.82 -0.15 -13.32
CA GLU A 23 10.19 -0.58 -13.57
C GLU A 23 10.87 -1.10 -12.29
N ARG A 24 10.69 -0.39 -11.16
CA ARG A 24 11.18 -0.85 -9.85
C ARG A 24 10.55 -2.19 -9.44
N ALA A 25 9.23 -2.31 -9.61
CA ALA A 25 8.51 -3.55 -9.27
C ALA A 25 8.95 -4.74 -10.14
N ARG A 26 9.16 -4.53 -11.45
CA ARG A 26 9.66 -5.58 -12.37
C ARG A 26 11.07 -6.07 -12.01
N ARG A 27 11.91 -5.19 -11.48
CA ARG A 27 13.26 -5.55 -10.99
C ARG A 27 13.23 -6.19 -9.61
N GLY A 28 12.09 -6.20 -8.92
CA GLY A 28 12.01 -6.63 -7.54
C GLY A 28 12.79 -5.71 -6.59
N ASP A 29 12.81 -4.41 -6.85
CA ASP A 29 13.49 -3.44 -5.98
C ASP A 29 12.81 -3.37 -4.62
N VAL A 30 13.56 -2.98 -3.59
CA VAL A 30 13.03 -2.70 -2.26
C VAL A 30 12.11 -1.47 -2.33
N LEU A 31 10.84 -1.63 -1.97
CA LEU A 31 9.89 -0.51 -1.92
C LEU A 31 10.09 0.29 -0.63
N VAL A 32 10.12 -0.37 0.53
CA VAL A 32 10.31 0.25 1.84
C VAL A 32 11.63 -0.22 2.42
N ASP A 33 12.62 0.68 2.51
CA ASP A 33 13.88 0.41 3.19
C ASP A 33 13.75 0.80 4.67
N ARG A 34 13.64 -0.19 5.53
CA ARG A 34 13.53 -0.01 6.98
C ARG A 34 14.88 0.03 7.69
N ARG A 35 15.89 0.59 7.08
CA ARG A 35 17.17 0.85 7.75
C ARG A 35 17.06 2.02 8.73
N ASP A 36 16.27 1.82 9.79
CA ASP A 36 16.08 2.79 10.87
C ASP A 36 17.26 2.85 11.88
N GLY A 37 18.39 2.27 11.54
CA GLY A 37 19.58 2.24 12.39
C GLY A 37 19.44 1.40 13.67
N ARG A 38 18.25 0.89 13.95
CA ARG A 38 17.98 -0.06 15.02
C ARG A 38 17.95 -1.43 14.35
N GLY A 39 19.05 -2.15 14.37
CA GLY A 39 19.20 -3.44 13.69
C GLY A 39 17.90 -4.24 13.73
N SER A 40 17.27 -4.40 12.56
CA SER A 40 16.10 -5.27 12.47
C SER A 40 16.49 -6.65 12.97
N PRO A 41 15.72 -7.29 13.85
CA PRO A 41 15.99 -8.65 14.23
C PRO A 41 16.10 -9.51 12.97
N PRO A 42 17.00 -10.51 12.95
CA PRO A 42 17.18 -11.35 11.79
C PRO A 42 15.84 -12.01 11.42
N MET A 43 15.59 -12.13 10.12
CA MET A 43 14.45 -12.91 9.62
C MET A 43 14.54 -14.34 10.17
N PRO A 44 13.39 -14.97 10.48
CA PRO A 44 13.36 -16.38 10.80
C PRO A 44 14.07 -17.17 9.69
N THR A 45 14.99 -18.04 10.08
CA THR A 45 15.79 -18.87 9.15
C THR A 45 14.96 -19.90 8.37
N ASP A 46 13.73 -20.14 8.80
CA ASP A 46 12.73 -21.02 8.18
C ASP A 46 11.89 -20.37 7.08
N GLY A 47 12.29 -19.17 6.62
CA GLY A 47 11.64 -18.45 5.54
C GLY A 47 10.42 -17.62 5.94
N GLY A 48 9.95 -17.69 7.20
CA GLY A 48 8.83 -16.91 7.71
C GLY A 48 7.50 -17.14 6.95
N ARG A 49 6.40 -16.69 7.53
CA ARG A 49 5.11 -16.69 6.83
C ARG A 49 5.11 -15.66 5.72
N ARG A 50 4.66 -16.05 4.52
CA ARG A 50 4.54 -15.12 3.39
C ARG A 50 3.12 -14.57 3.32
N SER A 51 3.03 -13.30 2.96
CA SER A 51 1.78 -12.61 2.63
C SER A 51 2.04 -11.69 1.45
N ALA A 52 1.01 -11.35 0.70
CA ALA A 52 1.10 -10.37 -0.35
C ALA A 52 0.01 -9.31 -0.20
N VAL A 53 0.31 -8.09 -0.61
CA VAL A 53 -0.65 -6.97 -0.64
C VAL A 53 -0.70 -6.38 -2.04
N LEU A 54 -1.88 -5.95 -2.47
CA LEU A 54 -2.08 -5.39 -3.79
C LEU A 54 -2.10 -3.86 -3.72
N ILE A 55 -1.16 -3.22 -4.39
CA ILE A 55 -1.15 -1.79 -4.68
C ILE A 55 -1.89 -1.63 -6.00
N HIS A 56 -3.23 -1.53 -5.96
CA HIS A 56 -4.03 -1.36 -7.17
C HIS A 56 -4.31 0.12 -7.42
N VAL A 57 -3.85 0.62 -8.56
CA VAL A 57 -4.02 2.01 -9.00
C VAL A 57 -4.94 2.05 -10.21
N ALA A 58 -6.00 2.83 -10.14
CA ALA A 58 -6.93 3.06 -11.22
C ALA A 58 -6.80 4.49 -11.76
N GLY A 59 -6.85 4.66 -13.09
CA GLY A 59 -6.76 5.95 -13.77
C GLY A 59 -5.72 5.96 -14.89
N THR A 60 -5.81 6.93 -15.79
CA THR A 60 -4.96 7.02 -17.00
C THR A 60 -3.86 8.07 -16.90
N ASP A 61 -3.88 8.88 -15.84
CA ASP A 61 -2.87 9.89 -15.53
C ASP A 61 -2.79 10.11 -14.01
N LEU A 62 -1.76 10.78 -13.55
CA LEU A 62 -1.52 11.00 -12.14
C LEU A 62 -2.61 11.86 -11.47
N ALA A 63 -3.20 12.81 -12.19
CA ALA A 63 -4.20 13.74 -11.64
C ALA A 63 -5.55 13.04 -11.38
N GLY A 64 -5.93 12.10 -12.24
CA GLY A 64 -7.15 11.29 -12.09
C GLY A 64 -6.96 9.98 -11.34
N ALA A 65 -5.72 9.61 -11.04
CA ALA A 65 -5.42 8.31 -10.45
C ALA A 65 -5.82 8.24 -8.97
N ARG A 66 -6.29 7.05 -8.59
CA ARG A 66 -6.68 6.71 -7.22
C ARG A 66 -6.22 5.30 -6.86
N LEU A 67 -6.02 5.05 -5.59
CA LEU A 67 -5.57 3.78 -5.04
C LEU A 67 -6.63 3.22 -4.09
N VAL A 68 -6.90 1.92 -4.16
CA VAL A 68 -7.85 1.28 -3.26
C VAL A 68 -7.21 0.98 -1.90
N LEU A 69 -7.94 1.32 -0.85
CA LEU A 69 -7.68 0.96 0.54
C LEU A 69 -8.92 0.29 1.12
N GLU A 70 -8.72 -0.57 2.10
CA GLU A 70 -9.77 -1.19 2.89
C GLU A 70 -9.65 -0.80 4.36
N GLU A 71 -10.76 -0.59 5.02
CA GLU A 71 -10.83 -0.52 6.48
C GLU A 71 -11.12 -1.92 7.01
N ARG A 72 -10.22 -2.44 7.83
CA ARG A 72 -10.36 -3.76 8.44
C ARG A 72 -11.53 -3.80 9.42
N GLY A 73 -12.27 -4.91 9.40
CA GLY A 73 -13.45 -5.08 10.24
C GLY A 73 -13.17 -4.86 11.73
N HIS A 74 -14.05 -4.14 12.40
CA HIS A 74 -13.91 -3.77 13.82
C HIS A 74 -13.99 -4.96 14.79
N ARG A 75 -14.44 -6.15 14.32
CA ARG A 75 -14.53 -7.39 15.11
C ARG A 75 -13.28 -8.26 15.03
N LEU A 76 -12.32 -7.90 14.19
CA LEU A 76 -11.08 -8.63 14.05
C LEU A 76 -10.23 -8.56 15.32
N ARG A 77 -9.52 -9.65 15.61
CA ARG A 77 -8.60 -9.72 16.77
C ARG A 77 -7.31 -8.93 16.56
N SER A 78 -6.94 -8.69 15.29
CA SER A 78 -5.71 -7.99 14.93
C SER A 78 -6.03 -6.79 14.06
N GLN A 79 -5.59 -5.62 14.50
CA GLN A 79 -5.70 -4.35 13.78
C GLN A 79 -7.13 -3.97 13.36
N PRO A 80 -8.14 -4.07 14.26
CA PRO A 80 -9.52 -3.69 13.95
C PRO A 80 -9.60 -2.21 13.57
N GLY A 81 -10.34 -1.89 12.51
CA GLY A 81 -10.55 -0.53 12.03
C GLY A 81 -9.30 0.17 11.49
N GLN A 82 -8.20 -0.54 11.25
CA GLN A 82 -7.03 0.02 10.57
C GLN A 82 -7.21 -0.06 9.06
N PHE A 83 -6.69 0.95 8.36
CA PHE A 83 -6.65 0.94 6.91
C PHE A 83 -5.46 0.13 6.40
N SER A 84 -5.71 -0.73 5.42
CA SER A 84 -4.73 -1.57 4.74
C SER A 84 -4.90 -1.52 3.23
N LEU A 85 -3.87 -2.01 2.54
CA LEU A 85 -4.00 -2.46 1.17
C LEU A 85 -4.68 -3.83 1.19
N PRO A 86 -5.54 -4.17 0.21
CA PRO A 86 -6.08 -5.52 0.07
C PRO A 86 -4.95 -6.56 0.04
N GLY A 87 -5.11 -7.64 0.80
CA GLY A 87 -4.07 -8.65 0.84
C GLY A 87 -4.01 -9.47 2.10
N GLY A 88 -3.40 -10.63 2.00
CA GLY A 88 -3.34 -11.59 3.10
C GLY A 88 -2.24 -12.62 2.98
N LYS A 89 -2.43 -13.75 3.62
CA LYS A 89 -1.46 -14.84 3.70
C LYS A 89 -1.45 -15.66 2.43
N ARG A 90 -0.25 -16.11 2.07
CA ARG A 90 -0.11 -17.10 1.02
C ARG A 90 -0.67 -18.44 1.47
N ASP A 91 -1.58 -18.96 0.68
CA ASP A 91 -2.16 -20.29 0.85
C ASP A 91 -1.34 -21.33 0.08
N PRO A 92 -1.41 -22.63 0.50
CA PRO A 92 -0.71 -23.71 -0.20
C PRO A 92 -1.11 -23.87 -1.69
N GLY A 93 -2.31 -23.41 -2.07
CA GLY A 93 -2.81 -23.42 -3.45
C GLY A 93 -2.31 -22.25 -4.30
N ASP A 94 -1.71 -21.24 -3.70
CA ASP A 94 -1.22 -20.07 -4.44
C ASP A 94 0.05 -20.40 -5.22
N ARG A 95 0.04 -20.12 -6.53
CA ARG A 95 1.18 -20.39 -7.44
C ARG A 95 2.41 -19.55 -7.05
N ASP A 96 2.16 -18.27 -6.72
CA ASP A 96 3.17 -17.28 -6.37
C ASP A 96 2.55 -16.14 -5.53
N ASP A 97 3.35 -15.14 -5.16
CA ASP A 97 2.88 -14.00 -4.36
C ASP A 97 1.94 -13.07 -5.12
N VAL A 98 2.05 -13.01 -6.46
CA VAL A 98 1.12 -12.25 -7.31
C VAL A 98 -0.27 -12.90 -7.26
N HIS A 99 -0.33 -14.22 -7.37
CA HIS A 99 -1.58 -14.96 -7.24
C HIS A 99 -2.22 -14.75 -5.85
N THR A 100 -1.41 -14.77 -4.79
CA THR A 100 -1.88 -14.45 -3.43
C THR A 100 -2.52 -13.05 -3.37
N ALA A 101 -1.83 -12.02 -3.87
CA ALA A 101 -2.32 -10.65 -3.82
C ALA A 101 -3.63 -10.45 -4.60
N LEU A 102 -3.76 -11.08 -5.77
CA LEU A 102 -4.97 -10.99 -6.59
C LEU A 102 -6.14 -11.75 -5.96
N ARG A 103 -5.93 -12.98 -5.45
CA ARG A 103 -6.95 -13.78 -4.78
C ARG A 103 -7.50 -13.07 -3.54
N GLU A 104 -6.61 -12.56 -2.69
CA GLU A 104 -7.03 -11.82 -1.49
C GLU A 104 -7.80 -10.54 -1.86
N ALA A 105 -7.35 -9.80 -2.88
CA ALA A 105 -8.06 -8.60 -3.34
C ALA A 105 -9.45 -8.96 -3.92
N GLU A 106 -9.60 -10.09 -4.62
CA GLU A 106 -10.89 -10.58 -5.08
C GLU A 106 -11.79 -10.96 -3.89
N GLU A 107 -11.27 -11.71 -2.91
CA GLU A 107 -12.00 -12.16 -1.72
C GLU A 107 -12.43 -11.01 -0.81
N GLU A 108 -11.62 -9.94 -0.68
CA GLU A 108 -11.88 -8.80 0.21
C GLU A 108 -12.70 -7.70 -0.47
N THR A 109 -12.43 -7.43 -1.76
CA THR A 109 -12.94 -6.23 -2.46
C THR A 109 -13.81 -6.53 -3.67
N GLY A 110 -13.88 -7.78 -4.12
CA GLY A 110 -14.55 -8.14 -5.36
C GLY A 110 -13.83 -7.67 -6.63
N LEU A 111 -12.55 -7.33 -6.54
CA LEU A 111 -11.73 -6.99 -7.70
C LEU A 111 -11.55 -8.21 -8.59
N ASP A 112 -12.11 -8.18 -9.80
CA ASP A 112 -11.85 -9.24 -10.77
C ASP A 112 -10.35 -9.22 -11.16
N PRO A 113 -9.62 -10.33 -10.98
CA PRO A 113 -8.23 -10.42 -11.42
C PRO A 113 -8.01 -10.09 -12.89
N ALA A 114 -9.02 -10.24 -13.73
CA ALA A 114 -8.96 -9.87 -15.16
C ALA A 114 -8.91 -8.35 -15.38
N ASP A 115 -9.42 -7.55 -14.44
CA ASP A 115 -9.38 -6.08 -14.48
C ASP A 115 -8.08 -5.52 -13.90
N ALA A 116 -7.27 -6.34 -13.23
CA ALA A 116 -6.03 -5.94 -12.59
C ALA A 116 -4.81 -6.28 -13.45
N HIS A 117 -4.33 -5.35 -14.28
CA HIS A 117 -3.08 -5.51 -15.01
C HIS A 117 -1.89 -5.46 -14.04
N VAL A 118 -1.26 -6.60 -13.78
CA VAL A 118 -0.07 -6.67 -12.92
C VAL A 118 1.12 -6.01 -13.62
N LEU A 119 1.71 -5.02 -12.96
CA LEU A 119 2.87 -4.27 -13.47
C LEU A 119 4.20 -4.79 -12.91
N GLY A 120 4.16 -5.52 -11.79
CA GLY A 120 5.31 -6.16 -11.16
C GLY A 120 5.13 -6.37 -9.65
N ALA A 121 6.12 -7.00 -9.02
CA ALA A 121 6.17 -7.20 -7.58
C ALA A 121 7.49 -6.67 -7.00
N PHE A 122 7.42 -6.05 -5.82
CA PHE A 122 8.60 -5.55 -5.10
C PHE A 122 9.26 -6.65 -4.27
N ALA A 123 10.48 -6.38 -3.81
CA ALA A 123 11.15 -7.23 -2.85
C ALA A 123 10.30 -7.44 -1.58
N PRO A 124 10.38 -8.63 -0.96
CA PRO A 124 9.71 -8.88 0.31
C PRO A 124 10.14 -7.90 1.40
N ILE A 125 9.18 -7.34 2.10
CA ILE A 125 9.40 -6.45 3.26
C ILE A 125 9.34 -7.30 4.52
N PRO A 126 10.42 -7.40 5.30
CA PRO A 126 10.43 -8.14 6.55
C PRO A 126 9.57 -7.47 7.62
N MET A 127 8.76 -8.25 8.31
CA MET A 127 8.05 -7.87 9.54
C MET A 127 8.47 -8.82 10.68
N PRO A 128 9.67 -8.63 11.25
CA PRO A 128 10.28 -9.57 12.20
C PRO A 128 9.42 -9.84 13.44
N TRP A 129 8.75 -8.78 13.97
CA TRP A 129 7.85 -8.90 15.13
C TRP A 129 6.59 -9.74 14.87
N ARG A 130 6.30 -10.05 13.59
CA ARG A 130 5.21 -10.95 13.16
C ARG A 130 5.72 -12.28 12.61
N GLY A 131 7.04 -12.43 12.45
CA GLY A 131 7.64 -13.57 11.75
C GLY A 131 7.11 -13.70 10.31
N GLN A 132 6.97 -12.57 9.60
CA GLN A 132 6.27 -12.49 8.31
C GLN A 132 7.08 -11.70 7.28
N LEU A 133 6.96 -12.12 6.02
CA LEU A 133 7.39 -11.39 4.83
C LEU A 133 6.15 -10.90 4.10
N VAL A 134 6.09 -9.62 3.78
CA VAL A 134 5.00 -9.04 2.99
C VAL A 134 5.52 -8.60 1.64
N ILE A 135 4.91 -9.08 0.58
CA ILE A 135 5.29 -8.79 -0.81
C ILE A 135 4.28 -7.80 -1.40
N PRO A 136 4.68 -6.54 -1.69
CA PRO A 136 3.84 -5.60 -2.40
C PRO A 136 3.80 -5.94 -3.89
N VAL A 137 2.61 -6.07 -4.44
CA VAL A 137 2.34 -6.30 -5.87
C VAL A 137 1.69 -5.04 -6.44
N LEU A 138 2.25 -4.49 -7.51
CA LEU A 138 1.69 -3.33 -8.20
C LEU A 138 0.78 -3.81 -9.34
N SER A 139 -0.45 -3.31 -9.36
CA SER A 139 -1.38 -3.52 -10.47
C SER A 139 -2.07 -2.22 -10.88
N TRP A 140 -2.68 -2.24 -12.04
CA TRP A 140 -3.32 -1.08 -12.66
C TRP A 140 -4.56 -1.45 -13.44
N SER A 141 -5.53 -0.51 -13.49
CA SER A 141 -6.66 -0.49 -14.41
C SER A 141 -6.87 0.92 -14.96
N ALA A 142 -7.42 1.04 -16.18
CA ALA A 142 -7.69 2.35 -16.80
C ALA A 142 -8.79 3.12 -16.05
N GLU A 143 -9.79 2.40 -15.57
CA GLU A 143 -10.90 2.93 -14.78
C GLU A 143 -10.97 2.23 -13.44
N ALA A 144 -11.54 2.89 -12.43
CA ALA A 144 -11.80 2.25 -11.15
C ALA A 144 -12.88 1.17 -11.33
N PRO A 145 -12.53 -0.12 -11.15
CA PRO A 145 -13.54 -1.17 -11.25
C PRO A 145 -14.58 -1.03 -10.13
N PRO A 146 -15.80 -1.55 -10.33
CA PRO A 146 -16.79 -1.60 -9.28
C PRO A 146 -16.32 -2.56 -8.19
N LEU A 147 -15.99 -2.01 -7.02
CA LEU A 147 -15.59 -2.79 -5.85
C LEU A 147 -16.70 -2.81 -4.81
N GLY A 148 -16.74 -3.87 -4.00
CA GLY A 148 -17.68 -4.03 -2.90
C GLY A 148 -17.12 -4.95 -1.84
N VAL A 149 -17.43 -4.68 -0.59
CA VAL A 149 -17.06 -5.53 0.53
C VAL A 149 -17.65 -6.93 0.34
N GLN A 150 -16.80 -7.96 0.31
CA GLN A 150 -17.23 -9.35 0.12
C GLN A 150 -17.51 -10.04 1.46
N ASP A 151 -16.67 -9.80 2.48
CA ASP A 151 -16.89 -10.27 3.84
C ASP A 151 -16.94 -9.09 4.82
N PRO A 152 -18.14 -8.70 5.31
CA PRO A 152 -18.28 -7.60 6.29
C PRO A 152 -17.67 -7.89 7.68
N ILE A 153 -17.18 -9.11 7.92
CA ILE A 153 -16.42 -9.42 9.14
C ILE A 153 -14.96 -8.99 8.97
N GLU A 154 -14.39 -9.22 7.78
CA GLU A 154 -12.99 -8.93 7.49
C GLU A 154 -12.78 -7.49 7.05
N VAL A 155 -13.67 -6.94 6.23
CA VAL A 155 -13.59 -5.59 5.68
C VAL A 155 -14.85 -4.80 6.05
N GLU A 156 -14.67 -3.65 6.71
CA GLU A 156 -15.76 -2.73 7.06
C GLU A 156 -16.23 -1.91 5.85
N ARG A 157 -15.26 -1.35 5.10
CA ARG A 157 -15.49 -0.55 3.89
C ARG A 157 -14.27 -0.44 3.01
N LEU A 158 -14.49 0.01 1.77
CA LEU A 158 -13.47 0.29 0.77
C LEU A 158 -13.42 1.79 0.48
N VAL A 159 -12.21 2.31 0.24
CA VAL A 159 -11.98 3.72 -0.10
C VAL A 159 -11.09 3.80 -1.33
N TRP A 160 -11.52 4.55 -2.33
CA TRP A 160 -10.67 4.98 -3.43
C TRP A 160 -9.99 6.30 -3.04
N ALA A 161 -8.75 6.22 -2.56
CA ALA A 161 -7.94 7.38 -2.18
C ALA A 161 -7.30 8.03 -3.41
N PRO A 162 -7.64 9.29 -3.77
CA PRO A 162 -6.97 10.00 -4.86
C PRO A 162 -5.48 10.14 -4.56
N LEU A 163 -4.64 10.05 -5.60
CA LEU A 163 -3.19 10.20 -5.43
C LEU A 163 -2.79 11.67 -5.27
N THR A 164 -3.42 12.58 -6.01
CA THR A 164 -3.09 14.02 -6.03
C THR A 164 -4.34 14.89 -5.99
N GLY A 165 -4.16 16.16 -5.64
CA GLY A 165 -5.22 17.16 -5.54
C GLY A 165 -5.71 17.36 -4.10
N SER A 166 -6.86 18.02 -3.93
CA SER A 166 -7.50 18.15 -2.61
C SER A 166 -8.01 16.78 -2.14
N ASP A 167 -8.05 16.60 -0.82
CA ASP A 167 -8.55 15.36 -0.20
C ASP A 167 -7.81 14.07 -0.65
N SER A 168 -6.55 14.20 -1.05
CA SER A 168 -5.72 13.12 -1.60
C SER A 168 -4.60 12.68 -0.67
N LEU A 169 -3.91 11.62 -1.07
CA LEU A 169 -2.69 11.14 -0.40
C LEU A 169 -1.55 12.17 -0.48
N ASP A 170 -1.53 13.07 -1.48
CA ASP A 170 -0.52 14.13 -1.61
C ASP A 170 -0.96 15.48 -1.03
N ASP A 171 -2.17 15.59 -0.50
CA ASP A 171 -2.65 16.82 0.13
C ASP A 171 -1.87 17.13 1.41
N ALA A 172 -1.08 18.20 1.41
CA ALA A 172 -0.27 18.62 2.55
C ALA A 172 -1.13 18.90 3.82
N ALA A 173 -2.41 19.30 3.63
CA ALA A 173 -3.32 19.54 4.75
C ALA A 173 -3.71 18.25 5.49
N LEU A 174 -3.57 17.08 4.86
CA LEU A 174 -3.97 15.78 5.40
C LEU A 174 -2.79 14.89 5.83
N ARG A 175 -1.54 15.38 5.62
CA ARG A 175 -0.32 14.62 5.87
C ARG A 175 0.30 15.01 7.22
N ARG A 176 0.67 14.03 8.03
CA ARG A 176 1.22 14.21 9.39
C ARG A 176 2.40 13.29 9.65
N ARG A 177 3.19 13.63 10.66
CA ARG A 177 4.16 12.71 11.29
C ARG A 177 3.50 12.03 12.48
N GLY A 178 3.37 10.71 12.42
CA GLY A 178 2.75 9.91 13.48
C GLY A 178 3.62 9.86 14.75
N ARG A 179 2.98 9.95 15.91
CA ARG A 179 3.63 9.75 17.21
C ARG A 179 2.94 8.64 17.98
N LEU A 180 3.73 7.76 18.56
CA LEU A 180 3.23 6.69 19.44
C LEU A 180 4.14 6.61 20.67
N ASN A 181 3.58 6.93 21.84
CA ASN A 181 4.32 6.98 23.08
C ASN A 181 5.58 7.86 22.99
N GLY A 182 5.48 9.01 22.32
CA GLY A 182 6.59 9.95 22.13
C GLY A 182 7.57 9.59 21.01
N HIS A 183 7.44 8.41 20.39
CA HIS A 183 8.30 7.98 19.27
C HIS A 183 7.67 8.30 17.93
N ASP A 184 8.48 8.69 16.95
CA ASP A 184 8.06 8.82 15.56
C ASP A 184 7.76 7.43 15.00
N VAL A 185 6.59 7.25 14.37
CA VAL A 185 6.15 6.00 13.76
C VAL A 185 5.92 6.12 12.26
N GLY A 186 6.41 7.21 11.66
CA GLY A 186 6.34 7.42 10.22
C GLY A 186 5.18 8.31 9.78
N PRO A 187 4.82 8.26 8.48
CA PRO A 187 3.75 9.06 7.92
C PRO A 187 2.37 8.66 8.46
N VAL A 188 1.46 9.64 8.46
CA VAL A 188 0.02 9.47 8.69
C VAL A 188 -0.72 10.24 7.62
N PHE A 189 -1.77 9.65 7.07
CA PHE A 189 -2.70 10.30 6.16
C PHE A 189 -4.08 10.35 6.80
N GLU A 190 -4.61 11.56 6.99
CA GLU A 190 -5.94 11.81 7.57
C GLU A 190 -6.91 12.11 6.41
N LEU A 191 -7.31 11.08 5.67
CA LEU A 191 -8.17 11.22 4.50
C LEU A 191 -9.63 11.49 4.91
N PRO A 192 -10.48 11.94 3.98
CA PRO A 192 -11.91 12.14 4.23
C PRO A 192 -12.60 10.91 4.82
N GLU A 193 -13.79 11.12 5.38
CA GLU A 193 -14.61 10.06 5.99
C GLU A 193 -13.89 9.29 7.11
N ASP A 194 -13.05 9.97 7.90
CA ASP A 194 -12.28 9.40 9.01
C ASP A 194 -11.34 8.24 8.57
N ALA A 195 -10.87 8.25 7.32
CA ALA A 195 -9.91 7.29 6.85
C ALA A 195 -8.49 7.62 7.35
N PHE A 196 -8.16 7.07 8.52
CA PHE A 196 -6.90 7.31 9.21
C PHE A 196 -5.88 6.22 8.89
N VAL A 197 -4.93 6.53 8.00
CA VAL A 197 -3.93 5.58 7.52
C VAL A 197 -2.59 5.84 8.20
N TRP A 198 -2.02 4.84 8.86
CA TRP A 198 -0.75 4.93 9.56
C TRP A 198 0.05 3.62 9.53
N GLY A 199 1.25 3.62 10.09
CA GLY A 199 2.07 2.42 10.25
C GLY A 199 2.55 1.84 8.92
N PHE A 200 2.47 0.52 8.77
CA PHE A 200 3.03 -0.18 7.61
C PHE A 200 2.40 0.24 6.29
N THR A 201 1.07 0.38 6.25
CA THR A 201 0.36 0.84 5.06
C THR A 201 0.79 2.24 4.66
N ALA A 202 0.84 3.19 5.61
CA ALA A 202 1.27 4.55 5.34
C ALA A 202 2.71 4.63 4.82
N MET A 203 3.61 3.78 5.32
CA MET A 203 4.98 3.69 4.80
C MET A 203 5.03 3.20 3.35
N ILE A 204 4.19 2.23 2.99
CA ILE A 204 4.06 1.79 1.58
C ILE A 204 3.53 2.93 0.72
N LEU A 205 2.47 3.62 1.15
CA LEU A 205 1.88 4.73 0.41
C LEU A 205 2.89 5.86 0.17
N GLU A 206 3.66 6.25 1.18
CA GLU A 206 4.71 7.26 1.03
C GLU A 206 5.74 6.86 -0.04
N GLN A 207 6.13 5.58 -0.08
CA GLN A 207 7.08 5.09 -1.09
C GLN A 207 6.47 4.98 -2.49
N VAL A 208 5.17 4.69 -2.57
CA VAL A 208 4.42 4.74 -3.84
C VAL A 208 4.40 6.17 -4.37
N LEU A 209 4.03 7.15 -3.55
CA LEU A 209 4.02 8.57 -3.92
C LEU A 209 5.41 9.05 -4.35
N ALA A 210 6.46 8.73 -3.58
CA ALA A 210 7.83 9.05 -3.92
C ALA A 210 8.28 8.40 -5.25
N GLY A 211 7.84 7.16 -5.51
CA GLY A 211 8.08 6.46 -6.78
C GLY A 211 7.40 7.12 -7.98
N LEU A 212 6.35 7.90 -7.75
CA LEU A 212 5.64 8.70 -8.76
C LEU A 212 6.18 10.13 -8.88
N GLY A 213 7.24 10.47 -8.13
CA GLY A 213 7.85 11.81 -8.16
C GLY A 213 7.17 12.83 -7.24
N LEU A 214 6.28 12.38 -6.35
CA LEU A 214 5.67 13.23 -5.34
C LEU A 214 6.54 13.28 -4.08
N ASP A 215 6.45 14.39 -3.34
CA ASP A 215 7.28 14.58 -2.16
C ASP A 215 6.86 13.67 -0.99
N PRO A 216 7.80 13.15 -0.20
CA PRO A 216 7.48 12.44 1.03
C PRO A 216 6.83 13.37 2.05
N VAL A 217 6.23 12.82 3.10
CA VAL A 217 5.73 13.64 4.22
C VAL A 217 6.91 14.39 4.84
N PRO A 218 6.90 15.73 4.87
CA PRO A 218 8.01 16.51 5.40
C PRO A 218 8.38 16.13 6.84
N ALA A 219 9.66 16.17 7.18
CA ALA A 219 10.12 15.85 8.53
C ALA A 219 9.56 16.81 9.60
N ASP A 220 9.24 18.04 9.20
CA ASP A 220 8.64 19.10 10.00
C ASP A 220 7.11 19.19 9.84
N ALA A 221 6.48 18.27 9.15
CA ALA A 221 5.02 18.19 9.07
C ALA A 221 4.39 18.14 10.47
N PRO A 222 3.17 18.67 10.63
CA PRO A 222 2.47 18.62 11.92
C PRO A 222 2.42 17.19 12.47
N THR A 223 2.65 17.05 13.78
CA THR A 223 2.62 15.72 14.41
C THR A 223 1.20 15.32 14.78
N ARG A 224 0.94 14.00 14.73
CA ARG A 224 -0.33 13.40 15.12
C ARG A 224 -0.07 12.24 16.08
N GLU A 225 -0.54 12.33 17.32
CA GLU A 225 -0.53 11.17 18.21
C GLU A 225 -1.49 10.10 17.69
N ILE A 226 -1.02 8.86 17.60
CA ILE A 226 -1.88 7.74 17.14
C ILE A 226 -2.98 7.52 18.20
N PRO A 227 -4.27 7.62 17.82
CA PRO A 227 -5.36 7.44 18.77
C PRO A 227 -5.37 6.04 19.40
N PRO A 228 -5.71 5.90 20.70
CA PRO A 228 -5.69 4.59 21.37
C PRO A 228 -6.51 3.50 20.68
N GLU A 229 -7.66 3.86 20.12
CA GLU A 229 -8.56 2.98 19.38
C GLU A 229 -7.94 2.45 18.07
N ARG A 230 -6.93 3.15 17.53
CA ARG A 230 -6.21 2.78 16.30
C ARG A 230 -4.92 1.99 16.55
N ARG A 231 -4.60 1.65 17.82
CA ARG A 231 -3.32 0.99 18.21
C ARG A 231 -3.39 -0.53 18.33
N ARG A 232 -4.58 -1.13 18.18
CA ARG A 232 -4.83 -2.56 18.44
C ARG A 232 -4.48 -3.45 17.26
#